data_e56ee0b94eaa6c68472b8004b815ecb5
#
_entry.id   e56ee0b94eaa6c68472b8004b815ecb5
#
_cell.length_a   1.000
_cell.length_b   1.000
_cell.length_c   1.000
_cell.angle_alpha   90.00
_cell.angle_beta   90.00
_cell.angle_gamma   90.00
#
_symmetry.space_group_name_H-M   'P 1'
#
loop_
_entity.id
_entity.type
_entity.pdbx_description
1 polymer ?
#
loop_
_entity_poly.entity_id
_entity_poly.type
_entity_poly.pdbx_seq_one_letter_code
_entity_poly.pdbx_strand_id
1 'polypeptide(L)'
;MTIRRLDLDPVAAHEPIGITDQPYDAAVLAPVIDRNGEDHLLFTRRADHLGEHPGQMSFPGGGDESDDGSILETALREANEEISLEPKTVEIVGQLDDIRTVTEYAVTPFVGRIPDRTYDPDEREVAEIVVLPVSALLDPENYEYERREHPYYGEIVIHYFHIDEHTVWGATGRILVQLLELTTPFEAPERLERSRY
;
A
#
# COMPACT_ATOMS: atom_id res chain seq x y z
N MET A 1 23.36 8.79 -6.11
CA MET A 1 22.78 9.65 -5.03
C MET A 1 21.58 8.91 -4.51
N THR A 2 21.57 8.50 -3.25
CA THR A 2 20.48 7.71 -2.67
C THR A 2 19.29 8.65 -2.42
N ILE A 3 18.13 8.33 -3.00
CA ILE A 3 16.88 9.03 -2.75
C ILE A 3 16.38 8.63 -1.37
N ARG A 4 16.06 9.61 -0.54
CA ARG A 4 15.57 9.41 0.82
C ARG A 4 14.22 10.07 1.09
N ARG A 5 13.72 10.85 0.13
CA ARG A 5 12.47 11.58 0.25
C ARG A 5 11.57 11.31 -0.95
N LEU A 6 10.28 11.18 -0.68
CA LEU A 6 9.24 11.15 -1.69
C LEU A 6 8.84 12.59 -2.05
N ASP A 7 8.79 12.90 -3.32
CA ASP A 7 8.10 14.10 -3.79
C ASP A 7 6.60 13.78 -3.83
N LEU A 8 5.85 14.25 -2.85
CA LEU A 8 4.42 13.95 -2.74
C LEU A 8 3.51 14.92 -3.52
N ASP A 9 4.04 15.99 -4.12
CA ASP A 9 3.25 16.93 -4.91
C ASP A 9 2.54 16.25 -6.10
N PRO A 10 3.18 15.29 -6.83
CA PRO A 10 2.48 14.53 -7.87
C PRO A 10 1.33 13.68 -7.37
N VAL A 11 1.39 13.15 -6.13
CA VAL A 11 0.26 12.40 -5.54
C VAL A 11 -0.89 13.34 -5.23
N ALA A 12 -0.62 14.54 -4.69
CA ALA A 12 -1.65 15.54 -4.41
C ALA A 12 -2.34 16.06 -5.68
N ALA A 13 -1.65 16.04 -6.81
CA ALA A 13 -2.16 16.45 -8.12
C ALA A 13 -2.70 15.30 -8.98
N HIS A 14 -2.60 14.05 -8.50
CA HIS A 14 -3.03 12.87 -9.24
C HIS A 14 -4.54 12.82 -9.39
N GLU A 15 -5.02 12.52 -10.60
CA GLU A 15 -6.43 12.21 -10.88
C GLU A 15 -6.60 10.69 -10.88
N PRO A 16 -7.10 10.09 -9.79
CA PRO A 16 -7.12 8.65 -9.65
C PRO A 16 -8.12 7.99 -10.60
N ILE A 17 -7.77 6.81 -11.10
CA ILE A 17 -8.65 5.96 -11.89
C ILE A 17 -9.40 5.03 -10.93
N GLY A 18 -10.72 5.22 -10.82
CA GLY A 18 -11.58 4.37 -10.00
C GLY A 18 -12.03 3.10 -10.71
N ILE A 19 -12.35 2.07 -9.93
CA ILE A 19 -12.93 0.80 -10.35
C ILE A 19 -14.34 0.70 -9.79
N THR A 20 -15.33 0.43 -10.64
CA THR A 20 -16.76 0.41 -10.23
C THR A 20 -17.48 -0.91 -10.53
N ASP A 21 -16.76 -1.90 -11.05
CA ASP A 21 -17.31 -3.18 -11.51
C ASP A 21 -16.90 -4.36 -10.62
N GLN A 22 -16.41 -4.09 -9.41
CA GLN A 22 -16.18 -5.08 -8.38
C GLN A 22 -17.35 -5.14 -7.39
N PRO A 23 -17.67 -6.32 -6.84
CA PRO A 23 -18.77 -6.48 -5.88
C PRO A 23 -18.46 -5.89 -4.49
N TYR A 24 -17.19 -5.72 -4.15
CA TYR A 24 -16.74 -5.25 -2.84
C TYR A 24 -15.76 -4.11 -2.97
N ASP A 25 -15.89 -3.13 -2.06
CA ASP A 25 -14.96 -2.01 -1.92
C ASP A 25 -14.10 -2.21 -0.67
N ALA A 26 -12.85 -1.76 -0.77
CA ALA A 26 -11.91 -1.73 0.34
C ALA A 26 -11.00 -0.51 0.21
N ALA A 27 -10.37 -0.12 1.29
CA ALA A 27 -9.41 0.97 1.27
C ALA A 27 -8.19 0.68 2.12
N VAL A 28 -7.05 1.21 1.70
CA VAL A 28 -5.80 1.14 2.45
C VAL A 28 -5.18 2.52 2.59
N LEU A 29 -4.48 2.73 3.68
CA LEU A 29 -3.64 3.90 3.89
C LEU A 29 -2.18 3.50 3.65
N ALA A 30 -1.48 4.19 2.74
CA ALA A 30 -0.03 4.13 2.59
C ALA A 30 0.61 5.21 3.50
N PRO A 31 0.99 4.87 4.73
CA PRO A 31 1.47 5.86 5.69
C PRO A 31 2.93 6.21 5.42
N VAL A 32 3.23 7.51 5.32
CA VAL A 32 4.57 8.06 5.15
C VAL A 32 5.04 8.69 6.46
N ILE A 33 6.18 8.24 6.97
CA ILE A 33 6.82 8.73 8.20
C ILE A 33 8.13 9.44 7.83
N ASP A 34 8.31 10.68 8.25
CA ASP A 34 9.62 11.34 8.22
C ASP A 34 10.43 10.95 9.45
N ARG A 35 11.47 10.15 9.24
CA ARG A 35 12.37 9.74 10.32
C ARG A 35 13.78 10.23 10.02
N ASN A 36 14.22 11.25 10.77
CA ASN A 36 15.56 11.84 10.63
C ASN A 36 15.91 12.32 9.21
N GLY A 37 14.94 12.87 8.48
CA GLY A 37 15.16 13.37 7.12
C GLY A 37 15.11 12.31 6.03
N GLU A 38 14.62 11.13 6.34
CA GLU A 38 14.32 10.07 5.40
C GLU A 38 12.84 9.65 5.53
N ASP A 39 12.15 9.55 4.40
CA ASP A 39 10.79 9.03 4.39
C ASP A 39 10.82 7.49 4.50
N HIS A 40 9.92 6.97 5.31
CA HIS A 40 9.68 5.56 5.50
C HIS A 40 8.21 5.26 5.20
N LEU A 41 7.92 4.06 4.74
CA LEU A 41 6.56 3.55 4.61
C LEU A 41 6.28 2.53 5.70
N LEU A 42 5.09 2.64 6.32
CA LEU A 42 4.63 1.69 7.32
C LEU A 42 3.76 0.63 6.66
N PHE A 43 4.02 -0.61 7.02
CA PHE A 43 3.26 -1.79 6.62
C PHE A 43 2.83 -2.57 7.85
N THR A 44 1.80 -3.40 7.69
CA THR A 44 1.40 -4.44 8.63
C THR A 44 1.76 -5.81 8.06
N ARG A 45 2.18 -6.75 8.90
CA ARG A 45 2.27 -8.16 8.57
C ARG A 45 1.10 -8.88 9.21
N ARG A 46 0.27 -9.52 8.39
CA ARG A 46 -0.91 -10.25 8.87
C ARG A 46 -0.53 -11.36 9.84
N ALA A 47 -1.39 -11.58 10.82
CA ALA A 47 -1.18 -12.64 11.82
C ALA A 47 -1.22 -14.03 11.15
N ASP A 48 -0.33 -14.91 11.58
CA ASP A 48 -0.12 -16.24 10.98
C ASP A 48 -1.29 -17.21 11.21
N HIS A 49 -2.17 -16.91 12.18
CA HIS A 49 -3.34 -17.74 12.49
C HIS A 49 -4.59 -17.39 11.67
N LEU A 50 -4.56 -16.34 10.86
CA LEU A 50 -5.67 -15.96 10.00
C LEU A 50 -5.80 -16.91 8.80
N GLY A 51 -7.04 -17.20 8.40
CA GLY A 51 -7.35 -18.17 7.34
C GLY A 51 -6.95 -17.70 5.94
N GLU A 52 -6.86 -16.38 5.71
CA GLU A 52 -6.53 -15.79 4.42
C GLU A 52 -5.24 -14.98 4.52
N HIS A 53 -4.32 -15.22 3.58
CA HIS A 53 -3.06 -14.48 3.43
C HIS A 53 -2.21 -14.35 4.72
N PRO A 54 -1.98 -15.43 5.50
CA PRO A 54 -1.18 -15.36 6.71
C PRO A 54 0.24 -14.89 6.40
N GLY A 55 0.77 -14.00 7.24
CA GLY A 55 2.14 -13.46 7.08
C GLY A 55 2.35 -12.49 5.93
N GLN A 56 1.31 -12.16 5.15
CA GLN A 56 1.42 -11.22 4.03
C GLN A 56 1.63 -9.79 4.54
N MET A 57 2.52 -9.07 3.84
CA MET A 57 2.73 -7.65 4.05
C MET A 57 1.66 -6.84 3.32
N SER A 58 1.04 -5.87 4.01
CA SER A 58 0.05 -4.96 3.45
C SER A 58 0.21 -3.55 4.02
N PHE A 59 -0.34 -2.58 3.34
CA PHE A 59 -0.68 -1.31 3.98
C PHE A 59 -1.87 -1.53 4.92
N PRO A 60 -1.96 -0.78 6.05
CA PRO A 60 -3.13 -0.82 6.91
C PRO A 60 -4.41 -0.55 6.12
N GLY A 61 -5.44 -1.37 6.32
CA GLY A 61 -6.69 -1.21 5.60
C GLY A 61 -7.53 -2.48 5.51
N GLY A 62 -8.76 -2.32 5.03
CA GLY A 62 -9.73 -3.40 4.93
C GLY A 62 -10.97 -3.02 4.15
N GLY A 63 -12.02 -3.82 4.32
CA GLY A 63 -13.29 -3.68 3.62
C GLY A 63 -14.11 -2.49 4.09
N ASP A 64 -14.88 -1.93 3.15
CA ASP A 64 -15.89 -0.90 3.44
C ASP A 64 -17.02 -1.48 4.29
N GLU A 65 -17.44 -0.75 5.32
CA GLU A 65 -18.56 -1.09 6.16
C GLU A 65 -19.72 -0.10 5.99
N SER A 66 -20.95 -0.56 6.26
CA SER A 66 -22.15 0.27 6.05
C SER A 66 -22.18 1.57 6.85
N ASP A 67 -21.40 1.65 7.91
CA ASP A 67 -21.34 2.79 8.82
C ASP A 67 -20.20 3.76 8.46
N ASP A 68 -19.35 3.39 7.48
CA ASP A 68 -18.33 4.28 6.93
C ASP A 68 -18.99 5.36 6.08
N GLY A 69 -18.70 6.62 6.33
CA GLY A 69 -19.27 7.76 5.60
C GLY A 69 -18.61 7.98 4.23
N SER A 70 -17.44 7.39 4.00
CA SER A 70 -16.67 7.44 2.76
C SER A 70 -15.57 6.39 2.74
N ILE A 71 -15.11 6.03 1.54
CA ILE A 71 -14.01 5.07 1.37
C ILE A 71 -12.69 5.55 2.02
N LEU A 72 -12.49 6.84 2.21
CA LEU A 72 -11.38 7.39 3.00
C LEU A 72 -11.57 7.09 4.50
N GLU A 73 -12.80 7.20 5.00
CA GLU A 73 -13.09 6.86 6.40
C GLU A 73 -12.83 5.38 6.67
N THR A 74 -13.13 4.50 5.71
CA THR A 74 -12.74 3.08 5.77
C THR A 74 -11.24 2.92 5.99
N ALA A 75 -10.39 3.55 5.17
CA ALA A 75 -8.93 3.46 5.32
C ALA A 75 -8.44 3.97 6.70
N LEU A 76 -9.05 5.05 7.19
CA LEU A 76 -8.69 5.63 8.49
C LEU A 76 -9.19 4.81 9.67
N ARG A 77 -10.40 4.23 9.59
CA ARG A 77 -10.95 3.33 10.60
C ARG A 77 -10.08 2.09 10.75
N GLU A 78 -9.80 1.43 9.63
CA GLU A 78 -8.97 0.23 9.59
C GLU A 78 -7.55 0.49 10.13
N ALA A 79 -6.92 1.60 9.74
CA ALA A 79 -5.61 1.98 10.28
C ALA A 79 -5.67 2.28 11.79
N ASN A 80 -6.79 2.78 12.31
CA ASN A 80 -6.98 2.95 13.74
C ASN A 80 -7.13 1.60 14.45
N GLU A 81 -7.90 0.68 13.88
CA GLU A 81 -8.13 -0.65 14.44
C GLU A 81 -6.86 -1.51 14.41
N GLU A 82 -6.16 -1.56 13.27
CA GLU A 82 -4.99 -2.41 13.09
C GLU A 82 -3.73 -1.93 13.83
N ILE A 83 -3.49 -0.60 13.88
CA ILE A 83 -2.22 -0.04 14.40
C ILE A 83 -2.40 1.12 15.39
N SER A 84 -3.60 1.33 15.90
CA SER A 84 -3.91 2.43 16.84
C SER A 84 -3.52 3.82 16.31
N LEU A 85 -3.62 4.03 14.98
CA LEU A 85 -3.38 5.31 14.35
C LEU A 85 -4.60 6.22 14.53
N GLU A 86 -4.44 7.32 15.26
CA GLU A 86 -5.52 8.30 15.43
C GLU A 86 -5.81 9.03 14.11
N PRO A 87 -7.02 8.91 13.50
CA PRO A 87 -7.36 9.52 12.20
C PRO A 87 -7.04 11.01 12.09
N LYS A 88 -7.27 11.78 13.17
CA LYS A 88 -7.00 13.23 13.21
C LYS A 88 -5.51 13.61 13.11
N THR A 89 -4.60 12.65 13.27
CA THR A 89 -3.15 12.85 13.15
C THR A 89 -2.61 12.56 11.76
N VAL A 90 -3.48 12.09 10.87
CA VAL A 90 -3.13 11.77 9.48
C VAL A 90 -3.33 13.00 8.61
N GLU A 91 -2.28 13.42 7.93
CA GLU A 91 -2.35 14.42 6.88
C GLU A 91 -2.48 13.71 5.54
N ILE A 92 -3.71 13.63 5.01
CA ILE A 92 -3.96 13.01 3.70
C ILE A 92 -3.33 13.86 2.61
N VAL A 93 -2.50 13.22 1.78
CA VAL A 93 -1.83 13.83 0.64
C VAL A 93 -2.66 13.67 -0.62
N GLY A 94 -3.17 12.47 -0.89
CA GLY A 94 -3.96 12.18 -2.07
C GLY A 94 -4.36 10.71 -2.15
N GLN A 95 -4.95 10.36 -3.29
CA GLN A 95 -5.41 9.02 -3.63
C GLN A 95 -4.64 8.51 -4.85
N LEU A 96 -4.33 7.22 -4.87
CA LEU A 96 -3.79 6.52 -6.04
C LEU A 96 -4.93 5.86 -6.85
N ASP A 97 -4.58 5.23 -7.98
CA ASP A 97 -5.54 4.45 -8.76
C ASP A 97 -6.02 3.23 -7.96
N ASP A 98 -7.29 2.87 -8.12
CA ASP A 98 -7.83 1.65 -7.53
C ASP A 98 -7.14 0.40 -8.07
N ILE A 99 -7.04 -0.60 -7.22
CA ILE A 99 -6.45 -1.90 -7.56
C ILE A 99 -7.51 -2.99 -7.49
N ARG A 100 -7.65 -3.78 -8.56
CA ARG A 100 -8.42 -5.02 -8.52
C ARG A 100 -7.65 -6.09 -7.77
N THR A 101 -8.35 -6.83 -6.92
CA THR A 101 -7.81 -8.03 -6.28
C THR A 101 -8.45 -9.29 -6.85
N VAL A 102 -7.76 -10.42 -6.68
CA VAL A 102 -8.31 -11.74 -7.06
C VAL A 102 -9.49 -12.17 -6.16
N THR A 103 -9.69 -11.48 -5.04
CA THR A 103 -10.80 -11.69 -4.10
C THR A 103 -11.99 -10.76 -4.39
N GLU A 104 -12.05 -10.19 -5.59
CA GLU A 104 -13.17 -9.38 -6.08
C GLU A 104 -13.37 -8.03 -5.36
N TYR A 105 -12.30 -7.47 -4.76
CA TYR A 105 -12.32 -6.12 -4.20
C TYR A 105 -11.78 -5.10 -5.19
N ALA A 106 -12.41 -3.91 -5.21
CA ALA A 106 -11.79 -2.67 -5.64
C ALA A 106 -11.11 -2.04 -4.41
N VAL A 107 -9.79 -1.98 -4.41
CA VAL A 107 -9.02 -1.40 -3.29
C VAL A 107 -8.59 0.00 -3.65
N THR A 108 -9.04 0.99 -2.88
CA THR A 108 -8.68 2.40 -3.02
C THR A 108 -7.51 2.76 -2.09
N PRO A 109 -6.32 3.08 -2.63
CA PRO A 109 -5.18 3.45 -1.81
C PRO A 109 -5.13 4.96 -1.56
N PHE A 110 -5.02 5.35 -0.30
CA PHE A 110 -4.73 6.73 0.11
C PHE A 110 -3.29 6.85 0.59
N VAL A 111 -2.66 7.98 0.30
CA VAL A 111 -1.33 8.32 0.80
C VAL A 111 -1.47 9.38 1.87
N GLY A 112 -0.89 9.17 3.04
CA GLY A 112 -0.97 10.12 4.15
C GLY A 112 0.33 10.21 4.95
N ARG A 113 0.69 11.41 5.40
CA ARG A 113 1.76 11.61 6.37
C ARG A 113 1.24 11.33 7.78
N ILE A 114 2.03 10.59 8.54
CA ILE A 114 1.73 10.25 9.93
C ILE A 114 2.92 10.60 10.84
N PRO A 115 2.69 10.84 12.14
CA PRO A 115 3.76 11.13 13.09
C PRO A 115 4.77 9.98 13.22
N ASP A 116 6.05 10.31 13.43
CA ASP A 116 7.07 9.30 13.82
C ASP A 116 6.92 8.99 15.32
N ARG A 117 6.26 7.88 15.60
CA ARG A 117 6.05 7.33 16.94
C ARG A 117 5.95 5.80 16.89
N THR A 118 5.92 5.16 18.03
CA THR A 118 5.53 3.75 18.14
C THR A 118 4.02 3.63 17.95
N TYR A 119 3.61 2.64 17.18
CA TYR A 119 2.24 2.24 16.93
C TYR A 119 1.98 0.89 17.58
N ASP A 120 0.78 0.67 18.08
CA ASP A 120 0.41 -0.55 18.80
C ASP A 120 -0.44 -1.44 17.87
N PRO A 121 0.01 -2.66 17.51
CA PRO A 121 -0.74 -3.56 16.64
C PRO A 121 -1.91 -4.20 17.40
N ASP A 122 -3.04 -4.40 16.71
CA ASP A 122 -4.04 -5.36 17.18
C ASP A 122 -3.54 -6.79 16.89
N GLU A 123 -3.03 -7.46 17.91
CA GLU A 123 -2.44 -8.81 17.79
C GLU A 123 -3.40 -9.87 17.23
N ARG A 124 -4.70 -9.58 17.17
CA ARG A 124 -5.71 -10.47 16.55
C ARG A 124 -5.56 -10.50 15.02
N GLU A 125 -5.07 -9.40 14.42
CA GLU A 125 -4.99 -9.24 12.97
C GLU A 125 -3.58 -8.98 12.47
N VAL A 126 -2.78 -8.26 13.25
CA VAL A 126 -1.43 -7.79 12.91
C VAL A 126 -0.40 -8.47 13.79
N ALA A 127 0.45 -9.30 13.18
CA ALA A 127 1.57 -9.94 13.88
C ALA A 127 2.72 -8.95 14.12
N GLU A 128 2.88 -7.98 13.21
CA GLU A 128 4.02 -7.06 13.25
C GLU A 128 3.71 -5.76 12.48
N ILE A 129 4.20 -4.64 12.99
CA ILE A 129 4.25 -3.35 12.27
C ILE A 129 5.67 -3.18 11.75
N VAL A 130 5.80 -3.05 10.43
CA VAL A 130 7.08 -2.97 9.72
C VAL A 130 7.23 -1.59 9.10
N VAL A 131 8.33 -0.89 9.40
CA VAL A 131 8.61 0.45 8.86
C VAL A 131 9.87 0.37 8.00
N LEU A 132 9.71 0.52 6.68
CA LEU A 132 10.78 0.36 5.70
C LEU A 132 11.22 1.71 5.16
N PRO A 133 12.54 2.00 5.10
CA PRO A 133 13.05 3.23 4.51
C PRO A 133 12.85 3.24 2.99
N VAL A 134 12.50 4.40 2.45
CA VAL A 134 12.34 4.58 0.99
C VAL A 134 13.62 4.23 0.23
N SER A 135 14.79 4.49 0.82
CA SER A 135 16.07 4.12 0.20
C SER A 135 16.23 2.61 -0.01
N ALA A 136 15.70 1.77 0.90
CA ALA A 136 15.73 0.32 0.73
C ALA A 136 14.70 -0.16 -0.31
N LEU A 137 13.53 0.48 -0.38
CA LEU A 137 12.51 0.18 -1.39
C LEU A 137 12.95 0.56 -2.81
N LEU A 138 13.87 1.53 -2.93
CA LEU A 138 14.43 1.97 -4.21
C LEU A 138 15.76 1.29 -4.57
N ASP A 139 16.28 0.41 -3.71
CA ASP A 139 17.48 -0.35 -4.02
C ASP A 139 17.15 -1.42 -5.07
N PRO A 140 17.80 -1.40 -6.25
CA PRO A 140 17.56 -2.39 -7.30
C PRO A 140 17.85 -3.84 -6.86
N GLU A 141 18.70 -4.05 -5.85
CA GLU A 141 19.00 -5.38 -5.32
C GLU A 141 17.84 -5.97 -4.52
N ASN A 142 16.92 -5.11 -4.05
CA ASN A 142 15.73 -5.50 -3.29
C ASN A 142 14.48 -5.66 -4.16
N TYR A 143 14.56 -5.34 -5.45
CA TYR A 143 13.41 -5.36 -6.33
C TYR A 143 13.55 -6.42 -7.42
N GLU A 144 12.52 -7.23 -7.59
CA GLU A 144 12.35 -8.13 -8.73
C GLU A 144 10.92 -8.13 -9.24
N TYR A 145 10.70 -8.64 -10.43
CA TYR A 145 9.37 -8.84 -10.99
C TYR A 145 9.27 -10.17 -11.72
N GLU A 146 8.06 -10.70 -11.78
CA GLU A 146 7.73 -11.94 -12.48
C GLU A 146 6.56 -11.70 -13.45
N ARG A 147 6.66 -12.23 -14.67
CA ARG A 147 5.52 -12.34 -15.58
C ARG A 147 4.80 -13.64 -15.33
N ARG A 148 3.50 -13.57 -15.14
CA ARG A 148 2.65 -14.74 -14.92
C ARG A 148 1.38 -14.68 -15.76
N GLU A 149 1.02 -15.80 -16.36
CA GLU A 149 -0.29 -15.92 -17.03
C GLU A 149 -1.38 -16.09 -15.97
N HIS A 150 -2.35 -15.17 -15.97
CA HIS A 150 -3.51 -15.24 -15.08
C HIS A 150 -4.73 -15.72 -15.87
N PRO A 151 -5.53 -16.69 -15.35
CA PRO A 151 -6.65 -17.30 -16.09
C PRO A 151 -7.69 -16.32 -16.63
N TYR A 152 -7.88 -15.18 -15.97
CA TYR A 152 -8.91 -14.18 -16.32
C TYR A 152 -8.33 -12.90 -16.91
N TYR A 153 -7.08 -12.54 -16.58
CA TYR A 153 -6.49 -11.25 -16.93
C TYR A 153 -5.39 -11.35 -18.00
N GLY A 154 -5.04 -12.59 -18.44
CA GLY A 154 -3.92 -12.80 -19.36
C GLY A 154 -2.56 -12.62 -18.65
N GLU A 155 -1.56 -12.11 -19.39
CA GLU A 155 -0.25 -11.86 -18.80
C GLU A 155 -0.32 -10.72 -17.78
N ILE A 156 0.13 -11.00 -16.55
CA ILE A 156 0.24 -10.03 -15.45
C ILE A 156 1.70 -9.93 -15.02
N VAL A 157 2.08 -8.76 -14.47
CA VAL A 157 3.38 -8.57 -13.82
C VAL A 157 3.18 -8.51 -12.32
N ILE A 158 3.91 -9.33 -11.59
CA ILE A 158 3.94 -9.33 -10.13
C ILE A 158 5.24 -8.70 -9.70
N HIS A 159 5.17 -7.68 -8.87
CA HIS A 159 6.32 -6.96 -8.31
C HIS A 159 6.61 -7.45 -6.90
N TYR A 160 7.87 -7.65 -6.60
CA TYR A 160 8.36 -8.08 -5.29
C TYR A 160 9.43 -7.10 -4.79
N PHE A 161 9.29 -6.69 -3.54
CA PHE A 161 10.29 -5.90 -2.81
C PHE A 161 10.72 -6.72 -1.60
N HIS A 162 11.96 -7.19 -1.63
CA HIS A 162 12.57 -8.01 -0.59
C HIS A 162 13.47 -7.16 0.28
N ILE A 163 13.07 -6.86 1.49
CA ILE A 163 13.85 -6.07 2.45
C ILE A 163 14.01 -6.88 3.73
N ASP A 164 15.24 -7.28 4.03
CA ASP A 164 15.56 -8.19 5.13
C ASP A 164 14.70 -9.48 5.05
N GLU A 165 13.94 -9.79 6.09
CA GLU A 165 13.02 -10.94 6.12
C GLU A 165 11.62 -10.66 5.53
N HIS A 166 11.35 -9.44 5.10
CA HIS A 166 10.03 -9.03 4.61
C HIS A 166 9.95 -8.99 3.09
N THR A 167 8.79 -9.39 2.57
CA THR A 167 8.50 -9.28 1.13
C THR A 167 7.17 -8.58 0.92
N VAL A 168 7.21 -7.43 0.23
CA VAL A 168 6.02 -6.72 -0.23
C VAL A 168 5.74 -7.13 -1.67
N TRP A 169 4.53 -7.65 -1.96
CA TRP A 169 4.14 -8.14 -3.27
C TRP A 169 2.62 -8.09 -3.49
N GLY A 170 2.13 -8.58 -4.62
CA GLY A 170 0.71 -8.65 -4.93
C GLY A 170 0.06 -7.28 -5.09
N ALA A 171 -1.13 -7.08 -4.54
CA ALA A 171 -1.84 -5.79 -4.59
C ALA A 171 -1.03 -4.68 -3.91
N THR A 172 -0.43 -4.97 -2.75
CA THR A 172 0.43 -4.02 -2.03
C THR A 172 1.66 -3.64 -2.85
N GLY A 173 2.31 -4.61 -3.51
CA GLY A 173 3.43 -4.34 -4.43
C GLY A 173 3.04 -3.46 -5.60
N ARG A 174 1.83 -3.62 -6.17
CA ARG A 174 1.32 -2.75 -7.25
C ARG A 174 1.06 -1.32 -6.76
N ILE A 175 0.45 -1.15 -5.59
CA ILE A 175 0.24 0.16 -4.96
C ILE A 175 1.60 0.82 -4.73
N LEU A 176 2.58 0.07 -4.20
CA LEU A 176 3.93 0.57 -3.95
C LEU A 176 4.63 1.01 -5.23
N VAL A 177 4.55 0.24 -6.31
CA VAL A 177 5.09 0.62 -7.63
C VAL A 177 4.51 1.95 -8.09
N GLN A 178 3.18 2.12 -8.06
CA GLN A 178 2.56 3.38 -8.48
C GLN A 178 3.01 4.56 -7.60
N LEU A 179 3.06 4.36 -6.27
CA LEU A 179 3.55 5.39 -5.37
C LEU A 179 4.99 5.81 -5.69
N LEU A 180 5.89 4.84 -5.87
CA LEU A 180 7.29 5.11 -6.19
C LEU A 180 7.47 5.77 -7.56
N GLU A 181 6.72 5.36 -8.58
CA GLU A 181 6.75 5.98 -9.91
C GLU A 181 6.26 7.44 -9.93
N LEU A 182 5.27 7.75 -9.09
CA LEU A 182 4.76 9.13 -8.97
C LEU A 182 5.71 10.04 -8.20
N THR A 183 6.42 9.51 -7.21
CA THR A 183 7.11 10.31 -6.19
C THR A 183 8.64 10.27 -6.29
N THR A 184 9.17 9.45 -7.18
CA THR A 184 10.63 9.26 -7.37
C THR A 184 10.95 8.98 -8.85
N PRO A 185 12.21 8.96 -9.27
CA PRO A 185 12.61 8.49 -10.60
C PRO A 185 12.54 6.97 -10.79
N PHE A 186 11.90 6.22 -9.89
CA PHE A 186 11.69 4.77 -10.06
C PHE A 186 10.81 4.52 -11.28
N GLU A 187 11.22 3.58 -12.12
CA GLU A 187 10.43 3.10 -13.26
C GLU A 187 10.38 1.58 -13.20
N ALA A 188 9.18 1.02 -13.06
CA ALA A 188 9.01 -0.42 -13.19
C ALA A 188 9.33 -0.84 -14.63
N PRO A 189 9.99 -1.99 -14.85
CA PRO A 189 10.42 -2.45 -16.18
C PRO A 189 9.28 -2.61 -17.17
N GLU A 190 8.06 -2.76 -16.70
CA GLU A 190 6.84 -2.84 -17.51
C GLU A 190 5.70 -2.05 -16.90
N ARG A 191 5.23 -1.09 -17.69
CA ARG A 191 3.94 -0.43 -17.47
C ARG A 191 2.87 -1.27 -18.14
N LEU A 192 2.13 -2.06 -17.40
CA LEU A 192 0.85 -2.55 -17.87
C LEU A 192 -0.11 -1.36 -18.00
N GLU A 193 -0.92 -1.32 -19.06
CA GLU A 193 -1.95 -0.29 -19.20
C GLU A 193 -2.78 -0.25 -17.90
N ARG A 194 -2.86 0.93 -17.26
CA ARG A 194 -3.46 1.18 -15.93
C ARG A 194 -4.89 0.67 -15.76
N SER A 195 -5.58 0.28 -16.85
CA SER A 195 -6.99 -0.10 -16.87
C SER A 195 -7.27 -1.61 -16.84
N ARG A 196 -6.28 -2.49 -16.77
CA ARG A 196 -6.50 -3.94 -16.96
C ARG A 196 -6.54 -4.79 -15.69
N TYR A 197 -6.27 -4.23 -14.49
CA TYR A 197 -6.29 -5.01 -13.25
C TYR A 197 -6.93 -4.24 -12.12
#